data_3825269b4faa689751b60006511d5c69
#
_entry.id   3825269b4faa689751b60006511d5c69
#
_cell.length_a   1.000
_cell.length_b   1.000
_cell.length_c   1.000
_cell.angle_alpha   90.00
_cell.angle_beta   90.00
_cell.angle_gamma   90.00
#
_symmetry.space_group_name_H-M   'P 1'
#
loop_
_entity.id
_entity.type
_entity.pdbx_description
1 polymer ?
#
loop_
_entity_poly.entity_id
_entity_poly.type
_entity_poly.pdbx_seq_one_letter_code
_entity_poly.pdbx_strand_id
1 'polypeptide(L)'
;MTDSRHPPKTAPLPTRRQLLQAAAASALVIPPALRAVVHAAGSDKPEKEEVRIGFIPLTDCASVVMASVLGFDKKYGVKIIPSKEASWAGVRDKLVNGELDMAHVLYGLVYGVHLGVAGPRKDMAVLMTINRNGQAITLSKDLAGKGAVDGASLAKVMAANKREYTFAQTFPTGTHAMWLYYWLASAGIDPMKDAKVITVPPPQMVANMRVGNMDGFCVGEPWGHRAIMDNIGITAVTTQDIWKDHPEKVLGTTADFAAKNPNTCRAVMMAVLEASRWIDASLQNKLKMAETIADKSYVNTGVDAINQRILGRYQNGLGKTWDDPNHMKFFDDGAVNYPYLSDGMWFLTQQKRWGLLKSHPDYLAVARQINRVDLYKQAASALNVAVPASPMRASKLLDGITWDGSNPARYADGFKIHA
;
A
#
# COMPACT_ATOMS: atom_id res chain seq x y z
N MET A 1 -9.60 -50.13 80.98
CA MET A 1 -9.43 -49.85 79.49
C MET A 1 -9.62 -48.38 79.32
N THR A 2 -8.50 -47.63 79.28
CA THR A 2 -8.47 -46.15 79.17
C THR A 2 -8.01 -45.76 77.78
N ASP A 3 -8.91 -45.15 77.03
CA ASP A 3 -8.66 -44.65 75.74
C ASP A 3 -8.12 -43.17 75.83
N SER A 4 -6.84 -42.99 75.54
CA SER A 4 -6.18 -41.67 75.58
C SER A 4 -6.07 -41.09 74.13
N ARG A 5 -7.00 -40.28 73.72
CA ARG A 5 -6.90 -39.47 72.45
C ARG A 5 -6.04 -38.27 72.69
N HIS A 6 -4.89 -38.21 72.01
CA HIS A 6 -4.08 -36.98 71.89
C HIS A 6 -4.69 -36.00 70.87
N PRO A 7 -4.71 -34.67 71.16
CA PRO A 7 -5.15 -33.66 70.19
C PRO A 7 -4.12 -33.48 69.07
N PRO A 8 -4.55 -33.13 67.84
CA PRO A 8 -3.66 -32.92 66.73
C PRO A 8 -2.78 -31.71 66.97
N LYS A 9 -1.48 -31.85 66.69
CA LYS A 9 -0.52 -30.75 66.73
C LYS A 9 -0.86 -29.74 65.59
N THR A 10 -1.18 -28.51 65.95
CA THR A 10 -1.33 -27.39 65.00
C THR A 10 0.03 -27.03 64.38
N ALA A 11 0.11 -27.03 63.05
CA ALA A 11 1.29 -26.61 62.33
C ALA A 11 1.61 -25.14 62.61
N PRO A 12 2.88 -24.77 62.79
CA PRO A 12 3.24 -23.36 63.04
C PRO A 12 2.92 -22.48 61.84
N LEU A 13 2.38 -21.31 62.11
CA LEU A 13 2.10 -20.27 61.07
C LEU A 13 3.40 -19.85 60.39
N PRO A 14 3.40 -19.66 59.06
CA PRO A 14 4.59 -19.27 58.31
C PRO A 14 5.10 -17.91 58.75
N THR A 15 6.42 -17.80 58.91
CA THR A 15 7.08 -16.55 59.30
C THR A 15 6.99 -15.49 58.19
N ARG A 16 7.04 -14.22 58.56
CA ARG A 16 7.03 -13.06 57.63
C ARG A 16 8.04 -13.19 56.48
N ARG A 17 9.19 -13.85 56.74
CA ARG A 17 10.25 -14.14 55.75
C ARG A 17 9.83 -15.24 54.77
N GLN A 18 9.08 -16.24 55.18
CA GLN A 18 8.52 -17.30 54.32
C GLN A 18 7.38 -16.76 53.45
N LEU A 19 6.57 -15.83 53.96
CA LEU A 19 5.54 -15.13 53.17
C LEU A 19 6.18 -14.21 52.10
N LEU A 20 7.27 -13.53 52.44
CA LEU A 20 7.99 -12.70 51.48
C LEU A 20 8.74 -13.53 50.42
N GLN A 21 9.27 -14.70 50.77
CA GLN A 21 9.89 -15.61 49.84
C GLN A 21 8.87 -16.31 48.92
N ALA A 22 7.66 -16.60 49.39
CA ALA A 22 6.55 -17.10 48.57
C ALA A 22 6.02 -16.03 47.62
N ALA A 23 6.02 -14.73 48.02
CA ALA A 23 5.68 -13.62 47.17
C ALA A 23 6.74 -13.31 46.09
N ALA A 24 8.03 -13.60 46.37
CA ALA A 24 9.11 -13.42 45.41
C ALA A 24 9.22 -14.62 44.43
N ALA A 25 8.71 -15.78 44.75
CA ALA A 25 8.67 -16.98 43.89
C ALA A 25 7.44 -17.00 42.97
N SER A 26 6.45 -16.16 43.21
CA SER A 26 5.36 -15.85 42.28
C SER A 26 5.86 -14.82 41.25
N ALA A 27 6.90 -15.18 40.47
CA ALA A 27 7.14 -14.51 39.22
C ALA A 27 5.86 -14.69 38.40
N LEU A 28 5.02 -13.67 38.40
CA LEU A 28 3.80 -13.60 37.59
C LEU A 28 4.17 -14.01 36.17
N VAL A 29 3.85 -15.24 35.80
CA VAL A 29 3.76 -15.63 34.41
C VAL A 29 2.55 -14.86 33.88
N ILE A 30 2.78 -13.60 33.48
CA ILE A 30 1.77 -12.78 32.83
C ILE A 30 1.41 -13.50 31.54
N PRO A 31 0.15 -13.94 31.35
CA PRO A 31 -0.29 -14.56 30.11
C PRO A 31 0.11 -13.66 28.92
N PRO A 32 0.42 -14.19 27.73
CA PRO A 32 0.79 -13.41 26.56
C PRO A 32 -0.18 -12.27 26.23
N ALA A 33 -1.48 -12.47 26.45
CA ALA A 33 -2.53 -11.45 26.30
C ALA A 33 -2.38 -10.28 27.30
N LEU A 34 -1.99 -10.55 28.55
CA LEU A 34 -1.74 -9.51 29.54
C LEU A 34 -0.41 -8.78 29.29
N ARG A 35 0.59 -9.45 28.71
CA ARG A 35 1.82 -8.77 28.25
C ARG A 35 1.53 -7.79 27.13
N ALA A 36 0.65 -8.14 26.17
CA ALA A 36 0.23 -7.22 25.12
C ALA A 36 -0.52 -6.00 25.69
N VAL A 37 -1.38 -6.19 26.69
CA VAL A 37 -2.11 -5.09 27.38
C VAL A 37 -1.17 -4.23 28.22
N VAL A 38 -0.17 -4.81 28.88
CA VAL A 38 0.82 -4.05 29.67
C VAL A 38 1.73 -3.22 28.73
N HIS A 39 2.09 -3.76 27.57
CA HIS A 39 2.83 -2.99 26.55
C HIS A 39 1.99 -1.90 25.89
N ALA A 40 0.67 -2.07 25.82
CA ALA A 40 -0.23 -1.01 25.33
C ALA A 40 -0.46 0.14 26.32
N ALA A 41 -0.18 -0.08 27.61
CA ALA A 41 -0.60 0.84 28.66
C ALA A 41 0.51 1.62 29.37
N GLY A 42 1.80 1.48 29.00
CA GLY A 42 2.64 2.04 30.02
C GLY A 42 3.97 2.69 29.70
N SER A 43 4.85 2.17 28.90
CA SER A 43 6.18 2.78 28.68
C SER A 43 6.41 3.23 27.24
N ASP A 44 5.43 3.06 26.36
CA ASP A 44 5.57 3.21 24.91
C ASP A 44 4.88 4.48 24.41
N LYS A 45 5.03 5.60 25.14
CA LYS A 45 4.55 6.89 24.68
C LYS A 45 5.20 7.22 23.31
N PRO A 46 4.40 7.71 22.33
CA PRO A 46 4.96 8.20 21.08
C PRO A 46 6.03 9.27 21.32
N GLU A 47 7.14 9.19 20.62
CA GLU A 47 8.24 10.16 20.69
C GLU A 47 7.82 11.51 20.08
N LYS A 48 6.90 11.45 19.10
CA LYS A 48 6.31 12.60 18.44
C LYS A 48 4.80 12.46 18.40
N GLU A 49 4.10 13.42 19.00
CA GLU A 49 2.63 13.40 19.13
C GLU A 49 1.93 13.86 17.85
N GLU A 50 2.40 14.91 17.17
CA GLU A 50 1.85 15.38 15.90
C GLU A 50 2.64 14.78 14.73
N VAL A 51 1.95 14.01 13.87
CA VAL A 51 2.57 13.30 12.73
C VAL A 51 1.95 13.80 11.43
N ARG A 52 2.73 14.47 10.61
CA ARG A 52 2.31 14.95 9.30
C ARG A 52 2.47 13.85 8.26
N ILE A 53 1.35 13.41 7.68
CA ILE A 53 1.31 12.33 6.69
C ILE A 53 0.86 12.89 5.35
N GLY A 54 1.78 12.90 4.36
CA GLY A 54 1.49 13.33 3.01
C GLY A 54 0.59 12.36 2.26
N PHE A 55 -0.32 12.86 1.43
CA PHE A 55 -1.13 12.03 0.54
C PHE A 55 -1.44 12.74 -0.77
N ILE A 56 -1.63 11.97 -1.82
CA ILE A 56 -2.14 12.44 -3.11
C ILE A 56 -3.66 12.20 -3.17
N PRO A 57 -4.45 13.08 -3.82
CA PRO A 57 -5.89 12.93 -4.01
C PRO A 57 -6.26 11.69 -4.82
N LEU A 58 -6.36 10.55 -4.14
CA LEU A 58 -6.68 9.21 -4.64
C LEU A 58 -7.55 8.50 -3.61
N THR A 59 -8.41 7.60 -4.04
CA THR A 59 -9.27 6.82 -3.13
C THR A 59 -8.46 6.05 -2.07
N ASP A 60 -7.27 5.61 -2.41
CA ASP A 60 -6.40 4.84 -1.53
C ASP A 60 -5.74 5.64 -0.39
N CYS A 61 -5.93 6.97 -0.31
CA CYS A 61 -5.59 7.77 0.87
C CYS A 61 -6.53 7.50 2.06
N ALA A 62 -7.62 6.77 1.84
CA ALA A 62 -8.73 6.64 2.78
C ALA A 62 -8.31 6.15 4.16
N SER A 63 -7.44 5.15 4.27
CA SER A 63 -7.02 4.63 5.59
C SER A 63 -6.33 5.70 6.45
N VAL A 64 -5.49 6.53 5.84
CA VAL A 64 -4.78 7.63 6.53
C VAL A 64 -5.76 8.74 6.94
N VAL A 65 -6.64 9.14 6.02
CA VAL A 65 -7.65 10.18 6.28
C VAL A 65 -8.62 9.74 7.37
N MET A 66 -9.16 8.52 7.25
CA MET A 66 -10.14 8.01 8.21
C MET A 66 -9.53 7.74 9.60
N ALA A 67 -8.24 7.41 9.69
CA ALA A 67 -7.54 7.28 10.97
C ALA A 67 -7.61 8.60 11.79
N SER A 68 -7.44 9.74 11.10
CA SER A 68 -7.56 11.07 11.71
C SER A 68 -9.01 11.48 11.95
N VAL A 69 -9.87 11.34 10.93
CA VAL A 69 -11.28 11.81 10.99
C VAL A 69 -12.08 11.06 12.04
N LEU A 70 -11.87 9.75 12.19
CA LEU A 70 -12.55 8.93 13.19
C LEU A 70 -11.89 8.96 14.58
N GLY A 71 -10.72 9.61 14.70
CA GLY A 71 -10.01 9.76 15.96
C GLY A 71 -9.30 8.50 16.44
N PHE A 72 -9.04 7.53 15.55
CA PHE A 72 -8.25 6.34 15.89
C PHE A 72 -6.81 6.71 16.28
N ASP A 73 -6.26 7.75 15.70
CA ASP A 73 -4.95 8.30 16.04
C ASP A 73 -4.85 8.73 17.51
N LYS A 74 -5.88 9.43 18.02
CA LYS A 74 -5.93 9.91 19.41
C LYS A 74 -5.93 8.76 20.41
N LYS A 75 -6.54 7.63 20.06
CA LYS A 75 -6.55 6.41 20.88
C LYS A 75 -5.14 5.91 21.21
N TYR A 76 -4.19 6.17 20.32
CA TYR A 76 -2.79 5.72 20.44
C TYR A 76 -1.84 6.87 20.81
N GLY A 77 -2.36 8.01 21.24
CA GLY A 77 -1.56 9.13 21.71
C GLY A 77 -0.84 9.91 20.61
N VAL A 78 -1.28 9.79 19.36
CA VAL A 78 -0.79 10.60 18.23
C VAL A 78 -1.92 11.42 17.63
N LYS A 79 -1.56 12.48 16.94
CA LYS A 79 -2.45 13.30 16.12
C LYS A 79 -1.94 13.26 14.67
N ILE A 80 -2.63 12.53 13.81
CA ILE A 80 -2.34 12.49 12.38
C ILE A 80 -2.84 13.79 11.74
N ILE A 81 -1.93 14.46 11.01
CA ILE A 81 -2.23 15.64 10.20
C ILE A 81 -2.10 15.25 8.73
N PRO A 82 -3.21 14.90 8.04
CA PRO A 82 -3.17 14.59 6.61
C PRO A 82 -2.76 15.84 5.82
N SER A 83 -1.69 15.74 5.04
CA SER A 83 -1.16 16.83 4.21
C SER A 83 -1.40 16.50 2.73
N LYS A 84 -2.31 17.24 2.09
CA LYS A 84 -2.63 17.07 0.68
C LYS A 84 -1.51 17.59 -0.20
N GLU A 85 -0.97 16.72 -1.04
CA GLU A 85 0.16 17.03 -1.90
C GLU A 85 -0.26 17.05 -3.39
N ALA A 86 0.46 17.86 -4.19
CA ALA A 86 0.11 18.07 -5.58
C ALA A 86 0.69 17.00 -6.52
N SER A 87 1.82 16.37 -6.15
CA SER A 87 2.53 15.39 -6.97
C SER A 87 3.37 14.43 -6.14
N TRP A 88 3.69 13.27 -6.73
CA TRP A 88 4.59 12.29 -6.09
C TRP A 88 6.02 12.81 -5.94
N ALA A 89 6.49 13.69 -6.82
CA ALA A 89 7.76 14.37 -6.66
C ALA A 89 7.76 15.26 -5.41
N GLY A 90 6.67 16.00 -5.18
CA GLY A 90 6.50 16.78 -3.96
C GLY A 90 6.47 15.93 -2.70
N VAL A 91 5.76 14.80 -2.71
CA VAL A 91 5.76 13.84 -1.59
C VAL A 91 7.18 13.34 -1.31
N ARG A 92 7.90 12.91 -2.35
CA ARG A 92 9.30 12.47 -2.24
C ARG A 92 10.18 13.55 -1.58
N ASP A 93 10.15 14.75 -2.12
CA ASP A 93 11.03 15.83 -1.67
C ASP A 93 10.75 16.20 -0.21
N LYS A 94 9.48 16.32 0.15
CA LYS A 94 9.06 16.63 1.52
C LYS A 94 9.38 15.52 2.53
N LEU A 95 9.30 14.23 2.13
CA LEU A 95 9.77 13.12 2.96
C LEU A 95 11.29 13.19 3.17
N VAL A 96 12.05 13.39 2.09
CA VAL A 96 13.51 13.44 2.15
C VAL A 96 14.00 14.62 3.00
N ASN A 97 13.32 15.77 2.91
CA ASN A 97 13.66 16.98 3.65
C ASN A 97 13.08 17.03 5.08
N GLY A 98 12.21 16.08 5.45
CA GLY A 98 11.61 16.02 6.79
C GLY A 98 10.44 17.00 7.00
N GLU A 99 9.89 17.58 5.93
CA GLU A 99 8.64 18.37 6.00
C GLU A 99 7.42 17.49 6.20
N LEU A 100 7.49 16.25 5.73
CA LEU A 100 6.55 15.17 6.04
C LEU A 100 7.25 14.12 6.89
N ASP A 101 6.57 13.64 7.92
CA ASP A 101 7.06 12.56 8.77
C ASP A 101 6.88 11.20 8.10
N MET A 102 5.73 11.03 7.47
CA MET A 102 5.34 9.82 6.73
C MET A 102 4.52 10.22 5.50
N ALA A 103 4.25 9.26 4.63
CA ALA A 103 3.32 9.46 3.54
C ALA A 103 2.58 8.16 3.19
N HIS A 104 1.34 8.33 2.72
CA HIS A 104 0.69 7.44 1.78
C HIS A 104 1.45 7.55 0.48
N VAL A 105 2.22 6.55 0.11
CA VAL A 105 3.20 6.67 -0.98
C VAL A 105 3.24 5.42 -1.86
N LEU A 106 3.63 5.60 -3.13
CA LEU A 106 3.84 4.51 -4.09
C LEU A 106 4.93 3.56 -3.59
N TYR A 107 4.66 2.25 -3.58
CA TYR A 107 5.61 1.26 -3.10
C TYR A 107 6.97 1.38 -3.83
N GLY A 108 6.96 1.35 -5.16
CA GLY A 108 8.18 1.43 -5.96
C GLY A 108 8.93 2.76 -5.84
N LEU A 109 8.26 3.87 -5.47
CA LEU A 109 8.92 5.15 -5.22
C LEU A 109 9.83 5.07 -3.99
N VAL A 110 9.37 4.45 -2.91
CA VAL A 110 10.16 4.27 -1.68
C VAL A 110 11.47 3.54 -1.99
N TYR A 111 11.40 2.46 -2.76
CA TYR A 111 12.55 1.69 -3.21
C TYR A 111 13.47 2.50 -4.14
N GLY A 112 12.87 3.25 -5.06
CA GLY A 112 13.62 4.10 -5.99
C GLY A 112 14.40 5.21 -5.29
N VAL A 113 13.84 5.84 -4.25
CA VAL A 113 14.54 6.84 -3.42
C VAL A 113 15.67 6.18 -2.63
N HIS A 114 15.41 5.01 -2.01
CA HIS A 114 16.43 4.29 -1.25
C HIS A 114 17.66 3.95 -2.10
N LEU A 115 17.46 3.59 -3.36
CA LEU A 115 18.55 3.26 -4.29
C LEU A 115 19.07 4.45 -5.10
N GLY A 116 18.49 5.66 -4.94
CA GLY A 116 18.94 6.86 -5.64
C GLY A 116 18.54 6.92 -7.12
N VAL A 117 17.58 6.12 -7.55
CA VAL A 117 17.08 6.12 -8.96
C VAL A 117 15.79 6.92 -9.15
N ALA A 118 15.26 7.48 -8.07
CA ALA A 118 14.05 8.30 -8.06
C ALA A 118 14.32 9.74 -7.58
N GLY A 119 15.56 10.19 -7.62
CA GLY A 119 16.02 11.48 -7.10
C GLY A 119 17.15 11.31 -6.08
N PRO A 120 17.37 12.28 -5.19
CA PRO A 120 18.40 12.17 -4.16
C PRO A 120 18.21 10.93 -3.30
N ARG A 121 19.31 10.19 -3.10
CA ARG A 121 19.29 8.98 -2.26
C ARG A 121 19.00 9.33 -0.81
N LYS A 122 18.06 8.61 -0.23
CA LYS A 122 17.74 8.66 1.20
C LYS A 122 17.37 7.25 1.66
N ASP A 123 17.88 6.82 2.79
CA ASP A 123 17.46 5.53 3.36
C ASP A 123 16.01 5.62 3.81
N MET A 124 15.18 4.75 3.24
CA MET A 124 13.73 4.76 3.38
C MET A 124 13.23 3.55 4.15
N ALA A 125 12.01 3.65 4.67
CA ALA A 125 11.31 2.57 5.35
C ALA A 125 9.85 2.45 4.86
N VAL A 126 9.40 1.22 4.66
CA VAL A 126 8.01 0.82 4.46
C VAL A 126 7.51 0.22 5.77
N LEU A 127 6.53 0.86 6.39
CA LEU A 127 5.95 0.41 7.66
C LEU A 127 4.88 -0.65 7.45
N MET A 128 3.99 -0.45 6.48
CA MET A 128 2.91 -1.37 6.11
C MET A 128 2.38 -1.07 4.71
N THR A 129 1.74 -2.04 4.08
CA THR A 129 0.88 -1.80 2.90
C THR A 129 -0.46 -1.25 3.37
N ILE A 130 -1.03 -0.25 2.67
CA ILE A 130 -2.28 0.39 3.09
C ILE A 130 -3.46 0.09 2.20
N ASN A 131 -3.23 -0.39 0.98
CA ASN A 131 -4.27 -0.96 0.12
C ASN A 131 -3.71 -1.97 -0.88
N ARG A 132 -4.58 -2.80 -1.42
CA ARG A 132 -4.34 -3.66 -2.59
C ARG A 132 -5.31 -3.31 -3.70
N ASN A 133 -4.90 -3.56 -4.95
CA ASN A 133 -5.71 -3.31 -6.14
C ASN A 133 -6.18 -1.84 -6.28
N GLY A 134 -7.18 -1.57 -7.10
CA GLY A 134 -7.85 -0.26 -7.17
C GLY A 134 -7.19 0.73 -8.12
N GLN A 135 -6.64 0.24 -9.23
CA GLN A 135 -6.13 1.03 -10.32
C GLN A 135 -6.63 0.49 -11.66
N ALA A 136 -6.47 1.26 -12.70
CA ALA A 136 -6.78 0.82 -14.05
C ALA A 136 -5.86 1.47 -15.08
N ILE A 137 -5.73 0.82 -16.23
CA ILE A 137 -5.21 1.41 -17.46
C ILE A 137 -6.40 1.87 -18.28
N THR A 138 -6.43 3.16 -18.52
CA THR A 138 -7.49 3.85 -19.26
C THR A 138 -6.93 4.27 -20.62
N LEU A 139 -7.61 3.91 -21.70
CA LEU A 139 -7.34 4.40 -23.06
C LEU A 139 -8.33 5.50 -23.43
N SER A 140 -7.94 6.38 -24.31
CA SER A 140 -8.82 7.45 -24.81
C SER A 140 -9.98 6.87 -25.65
N LYS A 141 -11.11 7.57 -25.69
CA LYS A 141 -12.22 7.23 -26.60
C LYS A 141 -11.81 7.29 -28.07
N ASP A 142 -10.85 8.16 -28.44
CA ASP A 142 -10.32 8.22 -29.81
C ASP A 142 -9.62 6.89 -30.18
N LEU A 143 -8.78 6.33 -29.29
CA LEU A 143 -8.18 5.03 -29.51
C LEU A 143 -9.22 3.91 -29.57
N ALA A 144 -10.21 3.96 -28.68
CA ALA A 144 -11.28 2.97 -28.68
C ALA A 144 -12.11 3.01 -29.97
N GLY A 145 -12.35 4.21 -30.52
CA GLY A 145 -13.00 4.41 -31.81
C GLY A 145 -12.20 3.84 -32.99
N LYS A 146 -10.88 3.69 -32.83
CA LYS A 146 -10.00 3.02 -33.79
C LYS A 146 -9.85 1.50 -33.54
N GLY A 147 -10.58 0.98 -32.56
CA GLY A 147 -10.61 -0.45 -32.22
C GLY A 147 -9.66 -0.87 -31.12
N ALA A 148 -8.92 0.03 -30.46
CA ALA A 148 -8.05 -0.28 -29.34
C ALA A 148 -8.86 -0.34 -28.03
N VAL A 149 -9.25 -1.53 -27.60
CA VAL A 149 -10.08 -1.74 -26.40
C VAL A 149 -9.38 -2.58 -25.32
N ASP A 150 -8.27 -3.22 -25.67
CA ASP A 150 -7.38 -4.01 -24.82
C ASP A 150 -5.94 -3.95 -25.33
N GLY A 151 -5.00 -4.64 -24.68
CA GLY A 151 -3.60 -4.64 -25.08
C GLY A 151 -3.36 -5.21 -26.48
N ALA A 152 -4.02 -6.30 -26.82
CA ALA A 152 -3.82 -6.96 -28.12
C ALA A 152 -4.35 -6.11 -29.28
N SER A 153 -5.52 -5.50 -29.13
CA SER A 153 -6.10 -4.58 -30.12
C SER A 153 -5.33 -3.26 -30.20
N LEU A 154 -4.81 -2.75 -29.04
CA LEU A 154 -3.94 -1.59 -29.03
C LEU A 154 -2.67 -1.83 -29.86
N ALA A 155 -2.02 -2.97 -29.70
CA ALA A 155 -0.84 -3.33 -30.47
C ALA A 155 -1.12 -3.34 -32.00
N LYS A 156 -2.29 -3.87 -32.42
CA LYS A 156 -2.72 -3.88 -33.83
C LYS A 156 -2.94 -2.45 -34.34
N VAL A 157 -3.62 -1.60 -33.56
CA VAL A 157 -3.86 -0.21 -33.93
C VAL A 157 -2.55 0.57 -34.06
N MET A 158 -1.62 0.40 -33.12
CA MET A 158 -0.30 1.03 -33.17
C MET A 158 0.53 0.56 -34.37
N ALA A 159 0.47 -0.74 -34.70
CA ALA A 159 1.15 -1.29 -35.88
C ALA A 159 0.59 -0.74 -37.20
N ALA A 160 -0.73 -0.61 -37.29
CA ALA A 160 -1.43 -0.14 -38.49
C ALA A 160 -1.31 1.39 -38.70
N ASN A 161 -1.19 2.16 -37.64
CA ASN A 161 -1.19 3.65 -37.68
C ASN A 161 0.10 4.17 -37.03
N LYS A 162 1.13 4.34 -37.85
CA LYS A 162 2.45 4.81 -37.38
C LYS A 162 2.41 6.29 -37.00
N ARG A 163 2.43 6.57 -35.71
CA ARG A 163 2.58 7.89 -35.09
C ARG A 163 3.18 7.75 -33.70
N GLU A 164 3.56 8.83 -33.06
CA GLU A 164 3.90 8.82 -31.64
C GLU A 164 2.63 8.58 -30.80
N TYR A 165 2.67 7.58 -29.96
CA TYR A 165 1.62 7.29 -28.97
C TYR A 165 2.13 7.72 -27.59
N THR A 166 1.34 8.54 -26.90
CA THR A 166 1.71 9.07 -25.59
C THR A 166 0.87 8.41 -24.48
N PHE A 167 1.54 7.78 -23.52
CA PHE A 167 0.91 7.24 -22.32
C PHE A 167 1.42 7.99 -21.10
N ALA A 168 0.58 8.08 -20.06
CA ALA A 168 0.96 8.75 -18.82
C ALA A 168 1.00 7.76 -17.65
N GLN A 169 1.97 7.97 -16.80
CA GLN A 169 2.11 7.38 -15.49
C GLN A 169 2.33 8.51 -14.46
N THR A 170 2.36 8.19 -13.16
CA THR A 170 2.37 9.20 -12.12
C THR A 170 3.74 9.49 -11.52
N PHE A 171 4.66 8.53 -11.62
CA PHE A 171 6.05 8.64 -11.18
C PHE A 171 6.89 7.49 -11.76
N PRO A 172 8.10 7.73 -12.31
CA PRO A 172 8.85 6.74 -13.10
C PRO A 172 9.18 5.43 -12.39
N THR A 173 9.46 5.46 -11.08
CA THR A 173 9.73 4.25 -10.28
C THR A 173 8.49 3.73 -9.55
N GLY A 174 7.34 4.39 -9.72
CA GLY A 174 6.12 4.10 -9.00
C GLY A 174 5.33 2.91 -9.56
N THR A 175 4.34 2.46 -8.80
CA THR A 175 3.47 1.34 -9.14
C THR A 175 2.78 1.52 -10.49
N HIS A 176 2.22 2.69 -10.77
CA HIS A 176 1.50 2.97 -12.03
C HIS A 176 2.39 2.83 -13.28
N ALA A 177 3.67 3.25 -13.20
CA ALA A 177 4.63 3.05 -14.28
C ALA A 177 4.89 1.57 -14.51
N MET A 178 5.10 0.80 -13.43
CA MET A 178 5.39 -0.64 -13.52
C MET A 178 4.21 -1.42 -14.09
N TRP A 179 2.96 -1.08 -13.71
CA TRP A 179 1.75 -1.70 -14.28
C TRP A 179 1.59 -1.35 -15.74
N LEU A 180 1.76 -0.10 -16.13
CA LEU A 180 1.66 0.35 -17.52
C LEU A 180 2.70 -0.36 -18.41
N TYR A 181 3.96 -0.37 -17.99
CA TYR A 181 5.03 -0.99 -18.75
C TYR A 181 4.83 -2.51 -18.86
N TYR A 182 4.44 -3.17 -17.76
CA TYR A 182 4.20 -4.60 -17.76
C TYR A 182 3.05 -4.97 -18.72
N TRP A 183 1.96 -4.23 -18.68
CA TRP A 183 0.80 -4.45 -19.55
C TRP A 183 1.13 -4.20 -21.03
N LEU A 184 1.78 -3.10 -21.38
CA LEU A 184 2.21 -2.82 -22.75
C LEU A 184 3.11 -3.92 -23.28
N ALA A 185 4.12 -4.32 -22.49
CA ALA A 185 5.05 -5.37 -22.87
C ALA A 185 4.38 -6.75 -23.03
N SER A 186 3.37 -7.07 -22.19
CA SER A 186 2.60 -8.31 -22.33
C SER A 186 1.80 -8.37 -23.64
N ALA A 187 1.46 -7.21 -24.19
CA ALA A 187 0.81 -7.07 -25.50
C ALA A 187 1.81 -6.99 -26.68
N GLY A 188 3.11 -7.08 -26.41
CA GLY A 188 4.15 -6.98 -27.45
C GLY A 188 4.55 -5.55 -27.81
N ILE A 189 4.14 -4.56 -27.02
CA ILE A 189 4.51 -3.15 -27.20
C ILE A 189 5.69 -2.83 -26.29
N ASP A 190 6.82 -2.40 -26.83
CA ASP A 190 7.97 -1.94 -26.04
C ASP A 190 7.72 -0.52 -25.52
N PRO A 191 7.48 -0.34 -24.20
CA PRO A 191 7.15 0.98 -23.65
C PRO A 191 8.30 1.97 -23.75
N MET A 192 9.53 1.51 -23.98
CA MET A 192 10.71 2.38 -24.10
C MET A 192 11.00 2.79 -25.55
N LYS A 193 10.45 2.07 -26.56
CA LYS A 193 10.72 2.29 -27.99
C LYS A 193 9.46 2.65 -28.79
N ASP A 194 8.33 1.98 -28.48
CA ASP A 194 7.11 2.09 -29.29
C ASP A 194 6.17 3.17 -28.77
N ALA A 195 6.44 3.71 -27.57
CA ALA A 195 5.59 4.70 -26.94
C ALA A 195 6.41 5.79 -26.24
N LYS A 196 5.82 6.99 -26.18
CA LYS A 196 6.30 8.05 -25.30
C LYS A 196 5.57 7.96 -23.97
N VAL A 197 6.31 7.84 -22.88
CA VAL A 197 5.72 7.80 -21.56
C VAL A 197 6.05 9.07 -20.78
N ILE A 198 5.01 9.77 -20.34
CA ILE A 198 5.11 11.05 -19.60
C ILE A 198 4.65 10.88 -18.15
N THR A 199 5.10 11.80 -17.29
CA THR A 199 4.68 11.86 -15.89
C THR A 199 3.60 12.93 -15.72
N VAL A 200 2.43 12.54 -15.23
CA VAL A 200 1.32 13.45 -14.96
C VAL A 200 0.77 13.20 -13.55
N PRO A 201 0.57 14.26 -12.74
CA PRO A 201 -0.07 14.10 -11.43
C PRO A 201 -1.48 13.53 -11.54
N PRO A 202 -1.92 12.63 -10.62
CA PRO A 202 -3.22 11.97 -10.70
C PRO A 202 -4.42 12.89 -10.95
N PRO A 203 -4.60 14.02 -10.25
CA PRO A 203 -5.75 14.90 -10.49
C PRO A 203 -5.77 15.56 -11.87
N GLN A 204 -4.64 15.55 -12.59
CA GLN A 204 -4.52 16.18 -13.91
C GLN A 204 -4.73 15.20 -15.08
N MET A 205 -4.82 13.88 -14.81
CA MET A 205 -4.93 12.83 -15.83
C MET A 205 -6.13 13.06 -16.75
N VAL A 206 -7.30 13.26 -16.16
CA VAL A 206 -8.57 13.43 -16.89
C VAL A 206 -8.55 14.67 -17.77
N ALA A 207 -8.06 15.79 -17.26
CA ALA A 207 -7.96 17.04 -18.02
C ALA A 207 -6.99 16.92 -19.20
N ASN A 208 -5.82 16.30 -19.00
CA ASN A 208 -4.85 16.09 -20.07
C ASN A 208 -5.37 15.12 -21.16
N MET A 209 -6.07 14.06 -20.78
CA MET A 209 -6.70 13.18 -21.77
C MET A 209 -7.79 13.89 -22.56
N ARG A 210 -8.61 14.72 -21.90
CA ARG A 210 -9.69 15.47 -22.55
C ARG A 210 -9.21 16.40 -23.67
N VAL A 211 -8.04 17.00 -23.51
CA VAL A 211 -7.45 17.89 -24.53
C VAL A 211 -6.52 17.17 -25.50
N GLY A 212 -6.44 15.83 -25.44
CA GLY A 212 -5.68 15.03 -26.38
C GLY A 212 -4.16 14.97 -26.13
N ASN A 213 -3.69 15.35 -24.94
CA ASN A 213 -2.25 15.33 -24.61
C ASN A 213 -1.72 13.90 -24.40
N MET A 214 -2.61 12.90 -24.33
CA MET A 214 -2.23 11.49 -24.13
C MET A 214 -3.28 10.55 -24.71
N ASP A 215 -2.82 9.38 -25.12
CA ASP A 215 -3.61 8.28 -25.66
C ASP A 215 -4.16 7.33 -24.57
N GLY A 216 -3.47 7.27 -23.44
CA GLY A 216 -3.86 6.46 -22.30
C GLY A 216 -3.05 6.77 -21.06
N PHE A 217 -3.47 6.23 -19.93
CA PHE A 217 -2.75 6.39 -18.66
C PHE A 217 -3.00 5.21 -17.71
N CYS A 218 -2.07 5.01 -16.77
CA CYS A 218 -2.27 4.20 -15.58
C CYS A 218 -2.27 5.10 -14.34
N VAL A 219 -3.32 5.01 -13.54
CA VAL A 219 -3.48 5.81 -12.33
C VAL A 219 -4.39 5.10 -11.32
N GLY A 220 -4.26 5.44 -10.04
CA GLY A 220 -5.17 5.02 -8.98
C GLY A 220 -6.57 5.63 -9.12
N GLU A 221 -7.58 4.93 -8.62
CA GLU A 221 -8.95 5.45 -8.59
C GLU A 221 -9.04 6.71 -7.68
N PRO A 222 -9.94 7.65 -7.99
CA PRO A 222 -11.09 7.52 -8.89
C PRO A 222 -10.84 8.02 -10.33
N TRP A 223 -9.63 8.36 -10.72
CA TRP A 223 -9.38 9.11 -11.96
C TRP A 223 -9.62 8.28 -13.23
N GLY A 224 -9.36 6.96 -13.19
CA GLY A 224 -9.76 6.06 -14.27
C GLY A 224 -11.28 6.06 -14.47
N HIS A 225 -12.04 5.85 -13.40
CA HIS A 225 -13.50 5.87 -13.46
C HIS A 225 -14.05 7.25 -13.85
N ARG A 226 -13.43 8.33 -13.39
CA ARG A 226 -13.81 9.69 -13.77
C ARG A 226 -13.71 9.92 -15.29
N ALA A 227 -12.68 9.40 -15.94
CA ALA A 227 -12.54 9.49 -17.39
C ALA A 227 -13.69 8.73 -18.13
N ILE A 228 -14.16 7.61 -17.56
CA ILE A 228 -15.31 6.87 -18.07
C ILE A 228 -16.60 7.67 -17.89
N MET A 229 -16.85 8.22 -16.71
CA MET A 229 -18.03 9.05 -16.43
C MET A 229 -18.10 10.29 -17.33
N ASP A 230 -16.95 10.92 -17.60
CA ASP A 230 -16.83 12.07 -18.48
C ASP A 230 -16.89 11.68 -19.99
N ASN A 231 -17.04 10.39 -20.31
CA ASN A 231 -17.09 9.84 -21.66
C ASN A 231 -15.86 10.17 -22.55
N ILE A 232 -14.67 10.29 -21.94
CA ILE A 232 -13.41 10.58 -22.64
C ILE A 232 -12.45 9.40 -22.68
N GLY A 233 -12.67 8.39 -21.85
CA GLY A 233 -11.83 7.20 -21.74
C GLY A 233 -12.63 5.92 -21.66
N ILE A 234 -11.88 4.80 -21.78
CA ILE A 234 -12.38 3.45 -21.55
C ILE A 234 -11.43 2.74 -20.56
N THR A 235 -11.97 1.83 -19.76
CA THR A 235 -11.15 0.90 -18.97
C THR A 235 -10.68 -0.23 -19.88
N ALA A 236 -9.40 -0.25 -20.24
CA ALA A 236 -8.82 -1.31 -21.05
C ALA A 236 -8.49 -2.55 -20.22
N VAL A 237 -8.01 -2.35 -18.99
CA VAL A 237 -7.69 -3.41 -18.03
C VAL A 237 -7.68 -2.82 -16.62
N THR A 238 -8.12 -3.60 -15.63
CA THR A 238 -7.88 -3.27 -14.23
C THR A 238 -6.52 -3.83 -13.79
N THR A 239 -5.90 -3.24 -12.78
CA THR A 239 -4.58 -3.73 -12.35
C THR A 239 -4.65 -5.07 -11.61
N GLN A 240 -5.79 -5.39 -10.99
CA GLN A 240 -6.04 -6.73 -10.43
C GLN A 240 -6.14 -7.83 -11.50
N ASP A 241 -6.46 -7.47 -12.76
CA ASP A 241 -6.35 -8.41 -13.89
C ASP A 241 -4.89 -8.62 -14.33
N ILE A 242 -4.02 -7.64 -14.05
CA ILE A 242 -2.57 -7.78 -14.29
C ILE A 242 -1.93 -8.64 -13.19
N TRP A 243 -2.25 -8.35 -11.95
CA TRP A 243 -1.78 -9.08 -10.78
C TRP A 243 -2.85 -9.00 -9.67
N LYS A 244 -3.55 -10.09 -9.46
CA LYS A 244 -4.56 -10.18 -8.41
C LYS A 244 -3.93 -9.95 -7.03
N ASP A 245 -4.57 -9.10 -6.22
CA ASP A 245 -4.12 -8.72 -4.88
C ASP A 245 -2.72 -8.10 -4.85
N HIS A 246 -2.36 -7.37 -5.91
CA HIS A 246 -1.09 -6.66 -5.96
C HIS A 246 -0.98 -5.58 -4.85
N PRO A 247 0.22 -5.36 -4.31
CA PRO A 247 0.46 -4.24 -3.39
C PRO A 247 0.37 -2.92 -4.15
N GLU A 248 -0.07 -1.86 -3.48
CA GLU A 248 -0.18 -0.57 -4.15
C GLU A 248 0.47 0.54 -3.33
N LYS A 249 -0.25 1.15 -2.39
CA LYS A 249 0.32 2.17 -1.53
C LYS A 249 0.84 1.56 -0.24
N VAL A 250 1.84 2.23 0.28
CA VAL A 250 2.43 1.91 1.58
C VAL A 250 2.41 3.13 2.49
N LEU A 251 2.42 2.90 3.77
CA LEU A 251 2.82 3.91 4.75
C LEU A 251 4.34 3.93 4.76
N GLY A 252 4.91 4.93 4.07
CA GLY A 252 6.34 5.10 3.91
C GLY A 252 6.88 6.25 4.75
N THR A 253 8.14 6.12 5.16
CA THR A 253 8.89 7.15 5.90
C THR A 253 10.38 7.02 5.63
N THR A 254 11.21 7.86 6.23
CA THR A 254 12.67 7.67 6.19
C THR A 254 13.11 6.65 7.26
N ALA A 255 14.19 5.92 6.99
CA ALA A 255 14.77 4.99 7.96
C ALA A 255 15.16 5.70 9.27
N ASP A 256 15.68 6.92 9.17
CA ASP A 256 16.00 7.77 10.32
C ASP A 256 14.80 8.08 11.20
N PHE A 257 13.66 8.45 10.57
CA PHE A 257 12.45 8.73 11.32
C PHE A 257 11.96 7.48 12.04
N ALA A 258 11.91 6.35 11.34
CA ALA A 258 11.48 5.08 11.92
C ALA A 258 12.38 4.61 13.06
N ALA A 259 13.70 4.85 12.97
CA ALA A 259 14.65 4.50 14.01
C ALA A 259 14.54 5.39 15.25
N LYS A 260 14.30 6.70 15.06
CA LYS A 260 14.19 7.68 16.14
C LYS A 260 12.82 7.69 16.82
N ASN A 261 11.77 7.24 16.11
CA ASN A 261 10.38 7.34 16.56
C ASN A 261 9.63 5.99 16.43
N PRO A 262 10.15 4.88 16.98
CA PRO A 262 9.54 3.56 16.79
C PRO A 262 8.14 3.45 17.42
N ASN A 263 7.91 4.08 18.58
CA ASN A 263 6.59 4.07 19.22
C ASN A 263 5.58 4.93 18.46
N THR A 264 6.02 6.08 17.92
CA THR A 264 5.19 6.91 17.02
C THR A 264 4.80 6.11 15.77
N CYS A 265 5.76 5.42 15.13
CA CYS A 265 5.49 4.57 13.97
C CYS A 265 4.46 3.48 14.31
N ARG A 266 4.62 2.81 15.45
CA ARG A 266 3.67 1.79 15.92
C ARG A 266 2.28 2.38 16.16
N ALA A 267 2.18 3.51 16.84
CA ALA A 267 0.92 4.19 17.11
C ALA A 267 0.18 4.58 15.83
N VAL A 268 0.89 5.16 14.86
CA VAL A 268 0.31 5.52 13.54
C VAL A 268 -0.12 4.27 12.78
N MET A 269 0.69 3.21 12.75
CA MET A 269 0.31 1.93 12.11
C MET A 269 -0.97 1.36 12.74
N MET A 270 -1.09 1.38 14.07
CA MET A 270 -2.28 0.89 14.77
C MET A 270 -3.52 1.71 14.39
N ALA A 271 -3.41 3.04 14.33
CA ALA A 271 -4.50 3.91 13.91
C ALA A 271 -4.94 3.64 12.47
N VAL A 272 -3.98 3.48 11.55
CA VAL A 272 -4.25 3.19 10.13
C VAL A 272 -4.83 1.78 9.95
N LEU A 273 -4.36 0.77 10.70
CA LEU A 273 -4.93 -0.59 10.71
C LEU A 273 -6.39 -0.60 11.17
N GLU A 274 -6.72 0.12 12.26
CA GLU A 274 -8.11 0.23 12.71
C GLU A 274 -9.00 0.94 11.69
N ALA A 275 -8.50 2.01 11.06
CA ALA A 275 -9.22 2.68 9.98
C ALA A 275 -9.44 1.76 8.78
N SER A 276 -8.43 1.01 8.38
CA SER A 276 -8.51 0.02 7.30
C SER A 276 -9.56 -1.06 7.60
N ARG A 277 -9.52 -1.62 8.82
CA ARG A 277 -10.51 -2.59 9.30
C ARG A 277 -11.91 -2.00 9.31
N TRP A 278 -12.07 -0.77 9.79
CA TRP A 278 -13.35 -0.08 9.83
C TRP A 278 -13.92 0.12 8.43
N ILE A 279 -13.10 0.53 7.45
CA ILE A 279 -13.55 0.73 6.06
C ILE A 279 -14.13 -0.57 5.49
N ASP A 280 -13.40 -1.68 5.63
CA ASP A 280 -13.80 -2.96 5.02
C ASP A 280 -14.87 -3.71 5.81
N ALA A 281 -15.18 -3.29 7.06
CA ALA A 281 -16.12 -3.99 7.94
C ALA A 281 -17.58 -3.98 7.44
N SER A 282 -18.01 -2.98 6.66
CA SER A 282 -19.36 -2.91 6.17
C SER A 282 -19.51 -2.02 4.93
N LEU A 283 -20.59 -2.27 4.18
CA LEU A 283 -21.00 -1.39 3.08
C LEU A 283 -21.20 0.06 3.55
N GLN A 284 -21.84 0.24 4.72
CA GLN A 284 -22.11 1.58 5.27
C GLN A 284 -20.81 2.33 5.56
N ASN A 285 -19.80 1.65 6.09
CA ASN A 285 -18.51 2.25 6.35
C ASN A 285 -17.78 2.66 5.07
N LYS A 286 -17.83 1.82 4.02
CA LYS A 286 -17.30 2.14 2.70
C LYS A 286 -17.97 3.39 2.11
N LEU A 287 -19.29 3.48 2.18
CA LEU A 287 -20.02 4.65 1.70
C LEU A 287 -19.70 5.91 2.51
N LYS A 288 -19.60 5.80 3.85
CA LYS A 288 -19.21 6.92 4.71
C LYS A 288 -17.79 7.37 4.45
N MET A 289 -16.87 6.45 4.24
CA MET A 289 -15.50 6.76 3.83
C MET A 289 -15.48 7.52 2.51
N ALA A 290 -16.23 7.05 1.49
CA ALA A 290 -16.30 7.69 0.18
C ALA A 290 -16.85 9.12 0.25
N GLU A 291 -17.94 9.35 1.02
CA GLU A 291 -18.48 10.69 1.29
C GLU A 291 -17.42 11.59 1.93
N THR A 292 -16.67 11.06 2.91
CA THR A 292 -15.66 11.82 3.64
C THR A 292 -14.51 12.24 2.73
N ILE A 293 -13.94 11.29 1.97
CA ILE A 293 -12.76 11.60 1.14
C ILE A 293 -13.12 12.32 -0.17
N ALA A 294 -14.39 12.34 -0.58
CA ALA A 294 -14.85 13.12 -1.74
C ALA A 294 -14.69 14.63 -1.55
N ASP A 295 -14.63 15.10 -0.30
CA ASP A 295 -14.49 16.51 0.04
C ASP A 295 -13.26 17.14 -0.61
N LYS A 296 -13.36 18.49 -0.84
CA LYS A 296 -12.28 19.29 -1.43
C LYS A 296 -10.96 19.25 -0.66
N SER A 297 -11.01 18.98 0.64
CA SER A 297 -9.83 18.84 1.50
C SER A 297 -9.03 17.58 1.17
N TYR A 298 -9.65 16.58 0.54
CA TYR A 298 -9.04 15.28 0.25
C TYR A 298 -8.98 15.02 -1.25
N VAL A 299 -9.87 14.18 -1.81
CA VAL A 299 -9.80 13.80 -3.22
C VAL A 299 -10.35 14.88 -4.15
N ASN A 300 -11.37 15.62 -3.70
CA ASN A 300 -12.01 16.68 -4.47
C ASN A 300 -12.66 16.16 -5.77
N THR A 301 -13.56 15.20 -5.63
CA THR A 301 -14.34 14.64 -6.76
C THR A 301 -15.76 14.30 -6.32
N GLY A 302 -16.66 14.03 -7.27
CA GLY A 302 -17.99 13.54 -6.95
C GLY A 302 -17.93 12.18 -6.26
N VAL A 303 -18.73 11.97 -5.23
CA VAL A 303 -18.75 10.72 -4.45
C VAL A 303 -19.04 9.49 -5.32
N ASP A 304 -19.83 9.62 -6.39
CA ASP A 304 -20.16 8.52 -7.31
C ASP A 304 -18.93 7.99 -8.05
N ALA A 305 -17.95 8.86 -8.33
CA ALA A 305 -16.71 8.43 -8.95
C ALA A 305 -15.91 7.48 -8.05
N ILE A 306 -16.04 7.64 -6.73
CA ILE A 306 -15.40 6.78 -5.72
C ILE A 306 -16.24 5.52 -5.48
N ASN A 307 -17.54 5.69 -5.23
CA ASN A 307 -18.44 4.62 -4.77
C ASN A 307 -18.43 3.39 -5.68
N GLN A 308 -18.53 3.58 -6.98
CA GLN A 308 -18.62 2.43 -7.89
C GLN A 308 -17.41 1.50 -7.74
N ARG A 309 -16.22 2.06 -7.75
CA ARG A 309 -14.97 1.28 -7.70
C ARG A 309 -14.70 0.61 -6.34
N ILE A 310 -15.00 1.28 -5.24
CA ILE A 310 -14.84 0.67 -3.90
C ILE A 310 -15.89 -0.40 -3.58
N LEU A 311 -17.00 -0.39 -4.33
CA LEU A 311 -18.05 -1.42 -4.24
C LEU A 311 -17.83 -2.56 -5.24
N GLY A 312 -16.75 -2.54 -6.01
CA GLY A 312 -16.45 -3.54 -7.01
C GLY A 312 -17.29 -3.43 -8.28
N ARG A 313 -18.01 -2.33 -8.48
CA ARG A 313 -18.85 -2.11 -9.65
C ARG A 313 -18.06 -1.43 -10.74
N TYR A 314 -17.83 -2.15 -11.80
CA TYR A 314 -16.99 -1.70 -12.91
C TYR A 314 -17.80 -1.49 -14.18
N GLN A 315 -17.37 -0.54 -14.99
CA GLN A 315 -17.81 -0.33 -16.37
C GLN A 315 -16.60 0.02 -17.24
N ASN A 316 -16.60 -0.47 -18.46
CA ASN A 316 -15.52 -0.19 -19.39
C ASN A 316 -15.73 1.06 -20.25
N GLY A 317 -16.85 1.73 -20.17
CA GLY A 317 -17.18 2.88 -21.03
C GLY A 317 -17.62 2.54 -22.46
N LEU A 318 -17.80 1.23 -22.77
CA LEU A 318 -18.27 0.70 -24.07
C LEU A 318 -19.53 -0.16 -23.90
N GLY A 319 -20.26 0.02 -22.79
CA GLY A 319 -21.51 -0.73 -22.51
C GLY A 319 -21.31 -2.00 -21.67
N LYS A 320 -20.07 -2.48 -21.47
CA LYS A 320 -19.83 -3.63 -20.58
C LYS A 320 -19.76 -3.16 -19.13
N THR A 321 -20.51 -3.84 -18.26
CA THR A 321 -20.46 -3.70 -16.80
C THR A 321 -20.16 -5.05 -16.16
N TRP A 322 -19.53 -5.06 -14.99
CA TRP A 322 -19.29 -6.27 -14.20
C TRP A 322 -19.03 -5.93 -12.73
N ASP A 323 -19.30 -6.90 -11.87
CA ASP A 323 -18.88 -6.84 -10.47
C ASP A 323 -17.55 -7.58 -10.32
N ASP A 324 -16.59 -6.96 -9.63
CA ASP A 324 -15.27 -7.52 -9.41
C ASP A 324 -15.04 -7.72 -7.90
N PRO A 325 -14.95 -8.96 -7.42
CA PRO A 325 -14.66 -9.26 -6.03
C PRO A 325 -13.23 -8.88 -5.61
N ASN A 326 -12.34 -8.66 -6.60
CA ASN A 326 -10.95 -8.26 -6.38
C ASN A 326 -10.77 -6.74 -6.49
N HIS A 327 -11.79 -5.94 -6.19
CA HIS A 327 -11.69 -4.49 -6.15
C HIS A 327 -10.71 -4.01 -5.06
N MET A 328 -10.53 -2.69 -4.93
CA MET A 328 -9.68 -2.10 -3.89
C MET A 328 -10.08 -2.60 -2.50
N LYS A 329 -9.08 -3.06 -1.73
CA LYS A 329 -9.22 -3.53 -0.36
C LYS A 329 -8.24 -2.80 0.54
N PHE A 330 -8.68 -2.54 1.78
CA PHE A 330 -7.88 -1.82 2.78
C PHE A 330 -7.41 -2.74 3.92
N PHE A 331 -8.17 -3.79 4.24
CA PHE A 331 -7.86 -4.68 5.36
C PHE A 331 -7.94 -6.17 5.00
N ASP A 332 -9.11 -6.65 4.50
CA ASP A 332 -9.33 -8.04 4.08
C ASP A 332 -8.83 -9.04 5.13
N ASP A 333 -9.35 -8.94 6.36
CA ASP A 333 -8.96 -9.74 7.54
C ASP A 333 -7.44 -9.69 7.87
N GLY A 334 -6.79 -8.57 7.56
CA GLY A 334 -5.36 -8.35 7.78
C GLY A 334 -4.46 -8.80 6.61
N ALA A 335 -5.03 -9.42 5.58
CA ALA A 335 -4.27 -9.90 4.43
C ALA A 335 -3.61 -8.77 3.63
N VAL A 336 -4.19 -7.55 3.64
CA VAL A 336 -3.71 -6.40 2.87
C VAL A 336 -2.40 -5.84 3.43
N ASN A 337 -2.32 -5.69 4.75
CA ASN A 337 -1.43 -4.69 5.37
C ASN A 337 0.00 -5.18 5.63
N TYR A 338 0.24 -6.48 5.54
CA TYR A 338 1.57 -7.04 5.76
C TYR A 338 2.54 -6.63 4.64
N PRO A 339 3.70 -6.01 4.96
CA PRO A 339 4.66 -5.58 3.95
C PRO A 339 5.56 -6.75 3.50
N TYR A 340 5.05 -7.60 2.59
CA TYR A 340 5.81 -8.74 2.09
C TYR A 340 7.13 -8.30 1.43
N LEU A 341 8.22 -9.01 1.74
CA LEU A 341 9.51 -8.76 1.11
C LEU A 341 9.47 -9.03 -0.39
N SER A 342 8.78 -10.12 -0.80
CA SER A 342 8.60 -10.46 -2.21
C SER A 342 7.92 -9.34 -3.00
N ASP A 343 6.99 -8.60 -2.39
CA ASP A 343 6.32 -7.48 -3.06
C ASP A 343 7.31 -6.35 -3.38
N GLY A 344 8.14 -5.95 -2.42
CA GLY A 344 9.20 -4.96 -2.64
C GLY A 344 10.26 -5.42 -3.63
N MET A 345 10.66 -6.69 -3.55
CA MET A 345 11.61 -7.29 -4.50
C MET A 345 11.07 -7.27 -5.94
N TRP A 346 9.75 -7.44 -6.13
CA TRP A 346 9.16 -7.36 -7.47
C TRP A 346 9.37 -5.98 -8.10
N PHE A 347 9.17 -4.90 -7.35
CA PHE A 347 9.44 -3.54 -7.87
C PHE A 347 10.91 -3.36 -8.26
N LEU A 348 11.85 -3.91 -7.50
CA LEU A 348 13.26 -3.91 -7.88
C LEU A 348 13.53 -4.66 -9.18
N THR A 349 12.86 -5.80 -9.40
CA THR A 349 13.00 -6.55 -10.67
C THR A 349 12.49 -5.74 -11.85
N GLN A 350 11.38 -5.02 -11.70
CA GLN A 350 10.85 -4.17 -12.74
C GLN A 350 11.73 -2.92 -12.96
N GLN A 351 12.24 -2.30 -11.89
CA GLN A 351 13.19 -1.19 -12.03
C GLN A 351 14.48 -1.64 -12.76
N LYS A 352 14.94 -2.88 -12.55
CA LYS A 352 16.04 -3.46 -13.34
C LYS A 352 15.63 -3.73 -14.78
N ARG A 353 14.50 -4.37 -14.99
CA ARG A 353 13.95 -4.69 -16.32
C ARG A 353 13.86 -3.43 -17.21
N TRP A 354 13.44 -2.30 -16.65
CA TRP A 354 13.22 -1.04 -17.36
C TRP A 354 14.43 -0.09 -17.31
N GLY A 355 15.62 -0.60 -16.99
CA GLY A 355 16.89 0.14 -17.07
C GLY A 355 17.09 1.24 -16.02
N LEU A 356 16.19 1.37 -15.04
CA LEU A 356 16.34 2.31 -13.94
C LEU A 356 17.49 1.89 -13.02
N LEU A 357 17.64 0.59 -12.76
CA LEU A 357 18.80 0.00 -12.10
C LEU A 357 19.78 -0.53 -13.14
N LYS A 358 21.04 -0.10 -13.08
CA LYS A 358 22.10 -0.53 -14.01
C LYS A 358 22.54 -1.97 -13.78
N SER A 359 22.53 -2.41 -12.53
CA SER A 359 22.91 -3.76 -12.11
C SER A 359 21.86 -4.37 -11.20
N HIS A 360 21.88 -5.69 -11.03
CA HIS A 360 21.05 -6.36 -10.03
C HIS A 360 21.51 -5.98 -8.63
N PRO A 361 20.62 -5.48 -7.77
CA PRO A 361 20.93 -5.31 -6.36
C PRO A 361 20.89 -6.67 -5.63
N ASP A 362 21.31 -6.71 -4.37
CA ASP A 362 20.89 -7.77 -3.47
C ASP A 362 19.41 -7.54 -3.09
N TYR A 363 18.52 -8.13 -3.86
CA TYR A 363 17.08 -7.93 -3.78
C TYR A 363 16.50 -8.17 -2.38
N LEU A 364 16.95 -9.28 -1.75
CA LEU A 364 16.45 -9.65 -0.44
C LEU A 364 17.01 -8.77 0.66
N ALA A 365 18.31 -8.44 0.61
CA ALA A 365 18.93 -7.54 1.59
C ALA A 365 18.29 -6.14 1.53
N VAL A 366 18.07 -5.60 0.32
CA VAL A 366 17.39 -4.31 0.13
C VAL A 366 15.97 -4.36 0.69
N ALA A 367 15.19 -5.40 0.36
CA ALA A 367 13.84 -5.54 0.88
C ALA A 367 13.79 -5.64 2.41
N ARG A 368 14.73 -6.35 3.03
CA ARG A 368 14.85 -6.45 4.50
C ARG A 368 15.23 -5.13 5.17
N GLN A 369 16.02 -4.29 4.48
CA GLN A 369 16.37 -2.96 5.00
C GLN A 369 15.18 -2.01 4.98
N ILE A 370 14.37 -2.07 3.93
CA ILE A 370 13.27 -1.13 3.69
C ILE A 370 12.00 -1.55 4.42
N ASN A 371 11.58 -2.81 4.32
CA ASN A 371 10.30 -3.27 4.88
C ASN A 371 10.45 -3.58 6.36
N ARG A 372 9.85 -2.75 7.20
CA ARG A 372 9.90 -2.85 8.66
C ARG A 372 8.88 -3.87 9.19
N VAL A 373 9.07 -5.13 8.76
CA VAL A 373 8.25 -6.27 9.20
C VAL A 373 8.26 -6.42 10.73
N ASP A 374 9.35 -6.07 11.38
CA ASP A 374 9.50 -6.04 12.83
C ASP A 374 8.51 -5.09 13.52
N LEU A 375 8.42 -3.84 13.05
CA LEU A 375 7.48 -2.84 13.57
C LEU A 375 6.03 -3.20 13.23
N TYR A 376 5.79 -3.71 12.01
CA TYR A 376 4.44 -4.16 11.63
C TYR A 376 3.93 -5.27 12.54
N LYS A 377 4.76 -6.27 12.83
CA LYS A 377 4.38 -7.37 13.72
C LYS A 377 3.98 -6.90 15.13
N GLN A 378 4.66 -5.87 15.64
CA GLN A 378 4.31 -5.28 16.94
C GLN A 378 2.93 -4.60 16.89
N ALA A 379 2.66 -3.79 15.87
CA ALA A 379 1.36 -3.13 15.70
C ALA A 379 0.23 -4.13 15.46
N ALA A 380 0.45 -5.13 14.61
CA ALA A 380 -0.50 -6.20 14.30
C ALA A 380 -0.85 -7.03 15.53
N SER A 381 0.15 -7.42 16.32
CA SER A 381 -0.04 -8.17 17.56
C SER A 381 -0.88 -7.40 18.58
N ALA A 382 -0.65 -6.11 18.74
CA ALA A 382 -1.41 -5.24 19.65
C ALA A 382 -2.90 -5.14 19.26
N LEU A 383 -3.24 -5.36 18.00
CA LEU A 383 -4.60 -5.30 17.46
C LEU A 383 -5.20 -6.67 17.14
N ASN A 384 -4.53 -7.75 17.52
CA ASN A 384 -4.92 -9.13 17.17
C ASN A 384 -5.13 -9.33 15.66
N VAL A 385 -4.28 -8.70 14.85
CA VAL A 385 -4.24 -8.90 13.40
C VAL A 385 -3.32 -10.08 13.09
N ALA A 386 -3.82 -11.04 12.30
CA ALA A 386 -3.04 -12.18 11.88
C ALA A 386 -1.81 -11.77 11.05
N VAL A 387 -0.68 -12.39 11.32
CA VAL A 387 0.57 -12.17 10.59
C VAL A 387 0.91 -13.42 9.80
N PRO A 388 1.23 -13.30 8.49
CA PRO A 388 1.65 -14.43 7.69
C PRO A 388 2.88 -15.14 8.25
N ALA A 389 2.92 -16.47 8.12
CA ALA A 389 4.05 -17.29 8.57
C ALA A 389 5.33 -16.99 7.76
N SER A 390 5.19 -16.64 6.49
CA SER A 390 6.31 -16.28 5.60
C SER A 390 6.27 -14.81 5.22
N PRO A 391 7.43 -14.12 5.18
CA PRO A 391 7.52 -12.78 4.61
C PRO A 391 7.52 -12.77 3.08
N MET A 392 7.43 -13.93 2.46
CA MET A 392 7.36 -14.13 1.01
C MET A 392 5.99 -14.64 0.62
N ARG A 393 5.49 -14.22 -0.53
CA ARG A 393 4.28 -14.77 -1.16
C ARG A 393 4.50 -14.98 -2.65
N ALA A 394 3.78 -15.94 -3.22
CA ALA A 394 3.77 -16.19 -4.66
C ALA A 394 2.51 -15.59 -5.29
N SER A 395 2.65 -15.12 -6.53
CA SER A 395 1.56 -14.54 -7.31
C SER A 395 1.75 -14.84 -8.80
N LYS A 396 0.66 -15.13 -9.49
CA LYS A 396 0.65 -15.32 -10.95
C LYS A 396 0.19 -14.02 -11.61
N LEU A 397 0.95 -13.53 -12.60
CA LEU A 397 0.64 -12.33 -13.35
C LEU A 397 -0.14 -12.66 -14.64
N LEU A 398 -0.61 -11.64 -15.35
CA LEU A 398 -1.50 -11.78 -16.51
C LEU A 398 -0.89 -12.60 -17.67
N ASP A 399 0.43 -12.61 -17.83
CA ASP A 399 1.17 -13.38 -18.83
C ASP A 399 1.42 -14.84 -18.44
N GLY A 400 0.89 -15.26 -17.28
CA GLY A 400 1.04 -16.61 -16.74
C GLY A 400 2.33 -16.85 -15.98
N ILE A 401 3.23 -15.85 -15.91
CA ILE A 401 4.49 -15.94 -15.15
C ILE A 401 4.19 -15.84 -13.66
N THR A 402 4.79 -16.75 -12.88
CA THR A 402 4.69 -16.73 -11.43
C THR A 402 5.87 -15.98 -10.83
N TRP A 403 5.57 -15.02 -9.95
CA TRP A 403 6.51 -14.36 -9.09
C TRP A 403 6.41 -14.92 -7.67
N ASP A 404 7.50 -15.41 -7.10
CA ASP A 404 7.57 -15.95 -5.73
C ASP A 404 8.76 -15.41 -4.92
N GLY A 405 9.59 -14.55 -5.54
CA GLY A 405 10.78 -13.98 -4.93
C GLY A 405 12.01 -14.91 -4.88
N SER A 406 11.93 -16.14 -5.38
CA SER A 406 13.00 -17.13 -5.25
C SER A 406 14.23 -16.82 -6.10
N ASN A 407 14.04 -16.26 -7.30
CA ASN A 407 15.14 -15.95 -8.22
C ASN A 407 14.90 -14.61 -8.95
N PRO A 408 15.08 -13.48 -8.25
CA PRO A 408 14.71 -12.16 -8.76
C PRO A 408 15.54 -11.71 -9.96
N ALA A 409 16.82 -12.06 -10.04
CA ALA A 409 17.68 -11.71 -11.18
C ALA A 409 17.19 -12.43 -12.44
N ARG A 410 17.02 -13.75 -12.38
CA ARG A 410 16.48 -14.54 -13.50
C ARG A 410 15.08 -14.07 -13.91
N TYR A 411 14.24 -13.70 -12.95
CA TYR A 411 12.91 -13.15 -13.25
C TYR A 411 13.02 -11.84 -14.03
N ALA A 412 13.87 -10.90 -13.60
CA ALA A 412 14.06 -9.61 -14.27
C ALA A 412 14.58 -9.77 -15.71
N ASP A 413 15.52 -10.70 -15.93
CA ASP A 413 16.17 -10.96 -17.24
C ASP A 413 15.35 -11.88 -18.15
N GLY A 414 14.33 -12.56 -17.62
CA GLY A 414 13.56 -13.56 -18.35
C GLY A 414 12.53 -13.00 -19.35
N PHE A 415 12.32 -11.69 -19.38
CA PHE A 415 11.34 -11.05 -20.26
C PHE A 415 11.93 -10.76 -21.65
N LYS A 416 11.12 -10.97 -22.70
CA LYS A 416 11.51 -10.65 -24.09
C LYS A 416 11.66 -9.15 -24.32
N ILE A 417 10.82 -8.32 -23.67
CA ILE A 417 10.84 -6.87 -23.77
C ILE A 417 11.39 -6.29 -22.47
N HIS A 418 12.52 -5.61 -22.59
CA HIS A 418 13.23 -4.92 -21.50
C HIS A 418 14.05 -3.76 -22.10
N ALA A 419 14.48 -2.80 -21.24
CA ALA A 419 15.33 -1.69 -21.64
C ALA A 419 16.81 -2.07 -21.81
#